data_24da5a6aed6a49305f85de638e6efde1
#
_entry.id   24da5a6aed6a49305f85de638e6efde1
#
_cell.length_a   1.000
_cell.length_b   1.000
_cell.length_c   1.000
_cell.angle_alpha   90.00
_cell.angle_beta   90.00
_cell.angle_gamma   90.00
#
_symmetry.space_group_name_H-M   'P 1'
#
loop_
_entity.id
_entity.type
_entity.pdbx_description
1 polymer ?
#
loop_
_entity_poly.entity_id
_entity_poly.type
_entity_poly.pdbx_seq_one_letter_code
_entity_poly.pdbx_strand_id
1 'polypeptide(L)'
;MKKHFIRLMVALLTGTTITSAQTIDNIKLEHLGRGLTVSRASKGNFVSWRLLATDEANTTFDILRDSSILKSDITAGTNYTDTYGTSSHKYQIVTKVNGTPTDTTAAVYPWINPYYQLHLDKPTANGYTYSPNDCSVGDVDGDGEYELFVKWDPSNSKDNSQDGVTGNVYLDCYKIDWTQGGTGTT
;
A
#
# COMPACT_ATOMS: atom_id res chain seq x y z
N MET A 1 -50.13 -50.72 -42.15
CA MET A 1 -49.48 -49.41 -42.03
C MET A 1 -48.93 -49.27 -40.63
N LYS A 2 -47.58 -49.42 -40.44
CA LYS A 2 -46.90 -49.26 -39.13
C LYS A 2 -46.42 -47.81 -39.01
N LYS A 3 -46.95 -47.07 -38.02
CA LYS A 3 -46.48 -45.71 -37.70
C LYS A 3 -45.23 -45.78 -36.82
N HIS A 4 -44.10 -45.29 -37.31
CA HIS A 4 -42.88 -45.12 -36.54
C HIS A 4 -42.91 -43.78 -35.82
N PHE A 5 -42.88 -43.79 -34.49
CA PHE A 5 -42.72 -42.60 -33.65
C PHE A 5 -41.21 -42.39 -33.45
N ILE A 6 -40.71 -41.30 -34.08
CA ILE A 6 -39.33 -40.84 -33.78
C ILE A 6 -39.43 -39.98 -32.51
N ARG A 7 -38.80 -40.45 -31.41
CA ARG A 7 -38.60 -39.65 -30.20
C ARG A 7 -37.33 -38.80 -30.39
N LEU A 8 -37.52 -37.51 -30.54
CA LEU A 8 -36.42 -36.56 -30.53
C LEU A 8 -35.97 -36.35 -29.09
N MET A 9 -34.77 -36.83 -28.78
CA MET A 9 -34.11 -36.63 -27.48
C MET A 9 -33.36 -35.32 -27.52
N VAL A 10 -33.87 -34.25 -26.91
CA VAL A 10 -33.19 -32.98 -26.74
C VAL A 10 -32.23 -33.16 -25.57
N ALA A 11 -30.93 -33.29 -25.85
CA ALA A 11 -29.89 -33.23 -24.83
C ALA A 11 -29.64 -31.77 -24.45
N LEU A 12 -30.05 -31.41 -23.23
CA LEU A 12 -29.77 -30.10 -22.64
C LEU A 12 -28.32 -30.11 -22.19
N LEU A 13 -27.40 -29.54 -23.00
CA LEU A 13 -26.03 -29.28 -22.55
C LEU A 13 -26.06 -28.09 -21.56
N THR A 14 -26.08 -28.39 -20.27
CA THR A 14 -25.74 -27.39 -19.26
C THR A 14 -24.24 -27.15 -19.29
N GLY A 15 -23.84 -26.12 -20.02
CA GLY A 15 -22.45 -25.63 -19.98
C GLY A 15 -22.19 -25.04 -18.60
N THR A 16 -21.51 -25.79 -17.73
CA THR A 16 -20.87 -25.22 -16.54
C THR A 16 -19.70 -24.36 -17.02
N THR A 17 -19.89 -23.04 -17.04
CA THR A 17 -18.75 -22.12 -17.15
C THR A 17 -17.93 -22.28 -15.88
N ILE A 18 -16.82 -23.02 -15.97
CA ILE A 18 -15.79 -23.02 -14.95
C ILE A 18 -15.11 -21.66 -15.08
N THR A 19 -15.54 -20.69 -14.28
CA THR A 19 -14.72 -19.50 -13.99
C THR A 19 -13.51 -20.01 -13.23
N SER A 20 -12.38 -20.22 -13.93
CA SER A 20 -11.10 -20.40 -13.27
C SER A 20 -10.84 -19.13 -12.49
N ALA A 21 -10.97 -19.19 -11.17
CA ALA A 21 -10.38 -18.19 -10.30
C ALA A 21 -8.90 -18.12 -10.68
N GLN A 22 -8.41 -16.97 -11.14
CA GLN A 22 -6.98 -16.76 -11.31
C GLN A 22 -6.36 -16.98 -9.93
N THR A 23 -5.58 -18.02 -9.81
CA THR A 23 -4.81 -18.26 -8.59
C THR A 23 -3.74 -17.18 -8.52
N ILE A 24 -3.63 -16.52 -7.38
CA ILE A 24 -2.63 -15.49 -7.06
C ILE A 24 -1.20 -16.04 -7.25
N ASP A 25 -1.01 -17.35 -7.24
CA ASP A 25 0.26 -18.07 -7.38
C ASP A 25 1.08 -17.72 -8.63
N ASN A 26 0.48 -17.13 -9.65
CA ASN A 26 1.17 -16.70 -10.87
C ASN A 26 1.45 -15.17 -10.90
N ILE A 27 1.03 -14.44 -9.89
CA ILE A 27 1.28 -13.00 -9.77
C ILE A 27 2.49 -12.82 -8.87
N LYS A 28 3.54 -12.18 -9.38
CA LYS A 28 4.66 -11.75 -8.54
C LYS A 28 4.17 -10.54 -7.73
N LEU A 29 4.09 -10.72 -6.43
CA LEU A 29 3.74 -9.66 -5.48
C LEU A 29 4.98 -9.27 -4.69
N GLU A 30 5.06 -8.00 -4.32
CA GLU A 30 6.00 -7.53 -3.32
C GLU A 30 5.61 -8.10 -1.94
N HIS A 31 6.59 -8.45 -1.12
CA HIS A 31 6.36 -8.94 0.25
C HIS A 31 6.19 -7.76 1.23
N LEU A 32 5.14 -6.99 1.03
CA LEU A 32 4.89 -5.79 1.80
C LEU A 32 4.52 -6.08 3.25
N GLY A 33 5.00 -5.26 4.15
CA GLY A 33 4.52 -5.15 5.52
C GLY A 33 3.11 -4.54 5.60
N ARG A 34 2.55 -4.47 6.80
CA ARG A 34 1.21 -3.89 7.03
C ARG A 34 1.13 -2.39 6.74
N GLY A 35 2.27 -1.69 6.60
CA GLY A 35 2.31 -0.26 6.35
C GLY A 35 1.49 0.52 7.38
N LEU A 36 1.66 0.17 8.66
CA LEU A 36 0.94 0.83 9.74
C LEU A 36 1.29 2.31 9.78
N THR A 37 0.30 3.15 9.64
CA THR A 37 0.42 4.60 9.81
C THR A 37 -0.56 5.10 10.84
N VAL A 38 -0.14 6.09 11.62
CA VAL A 38 -0.99 6.74 12.60
C VAL A 38 -0.85 8.24 12.42
N SER A 39 -1.93 8.97 12.28
CA SER A 39 -1.91 10.43 12.18
C SER A 39 -2.79 11.07 13.24
N ARG A 40 -2.47 12.33 13.58
CA ARG A 40 -3.37 13.13 14.42
C ARG A 40 -4.65 13.45 13.65
N ALA A 41 -5.79 13.20 14.27
CA ALA A 41 -7.10 13.57 13.75
C ALA A 41 -7.65 14.78 14.52
N SER A 42 -8.79 15.33 14.10
CA SER A 42 -9.48 16.39 14.81
C SER A 42 -9.81 16.00 16.26
N LYS A 43 -10.01 14.71 16.51
CA LYS A 43 -10.20 14.14 17.85
C LYS A 43 -9.45 12.80 17.90
N GLY A 44 -8.37 12.76 18.69
CA GLY A 44 -7.58 11.55 18.89
C GLY A 44 -6.61 11.23 17.75
N ASN A 45 -6.46 9.94 17.43
CA ASN A 45 -5.55 9.42 16.43
C ASN A 45 -6.30 8.56 15.42
N PHE A 46 -5.96 8.71 14.14
CA PHE A 46 -6.42 7.84 13.06
C PHE A 46 -5.34 6.80 12.78
N VAL A 47 -5.69 5.53 12.95
CA VAL A 47 -4.82 4.37 12.73
C VAL A 47 -5.23 3.71 11.42
N SER A 48 -4.29 3.43 10.53
CA SER A 48 -4.54 2.79 9.24
C SER A 48 -3.44 1.79 8.89
N TRP A 49 -3.83 0.68 8.25
CA TRP A 49 -2.90 -0.37 7.81
C TRP A 49 -3.38 -0.98 6.50
N ARG A 50 -2.56 -1.86 5.90
CA ARG A 50 -2.89 -2.54 4.63
C ARG A 50 -3.62 -3.86 4.87
N LEU A 51 -4.60 -4.16 4.02
CA LEU A 51 -5.03 -5.51 3.73
C LEU A 51 -4.14 -6.02 2.59
N LEU A 52 -3.47 -7.15 2.79
CA LEU A 52 -2.59 -7.73 1.78
C LEU A 52 -3.36 -8.71 0.90
N ALA A 53 -2.96 -8.81 -0.37
CA ALA A 53 -3.55 -9.77 -1.30
C ALA A 53 -3.33 -11.24 -0.89
N THR A 54 -2.35 -11.46 0.00
CA THR A 54 -2.02 -12.77 0.58
C THR A 54 -2.80 -13.10 1.86
N ASP A 55 -3.62 -12.16 2.36
CA ASP A 55 -4.41 -12.41 3.58
C ASP A 55 -5.50 -13.45 3.32
N GLU A 56 -5.65 -14.38 4.23
CA GLU A 56 -6.74 -15.36 4.21
C GLU A 56 -8.10 -14.70 4.47
N ALA A 57 -9.17 -15.26 3.95
CA ALA A 57 -10.53 -14.71 4.07
C ALA A 57 -11.01 -14.51 5.53
N ASN A 58 -10.43 -15.25 6.46
CA ASN A 58 -10.73 -15.23 7.89
C ASN A 58 -9.66 -14.46 8.71
N THR A 59 -8.88 -13.62 8.04
CA THR A 59 -7.93 -12.72 8.71
C THR A 59 -8.68 -11.65 9.50
N THR A 60 -8.26 -11.45 10.75
CA THR A 60 -8.75 -10.39 11.64
C THR A 60 -7.58 -9.61 12.22
N PHE A 61 -7.85 -8.42 12.74
CA PHE A 61 -6.82 -7.55 13.28
C PHE A 61 -7.16 -7.10 14.70
N ASP A 62 -6.13 -7.07 15.57
CA ASP A 62 -6.21 -6.35 16.83
C ASP A 62 -5.34 -5.09 16.76
N ILE A 63 -5.82 -4.02 17.36
CA ILE A 63 -5.04 -2.80 17.56
C ILE A 63 -4.52 -2.78 18.99
N LEU A 64 -3.23 -2.65 19.14
CA LEU A 64 -2.60 -2.37 20.43
C LEU A 64 -2.32 -0.87 20.54
N ARG A 65 -2.56 -0.30 21.73
CA ARG A 65 -2.09 0.99 22.17
C ARG A 65 -1.24 0.80 23.41
N ASP A 66 0.02 1.23 23.37
CA ASP A 66 0.99 1.05 24.46
C ASP A 66 1.08 -0.40 24.95
N SER A 67 1.08 -1.34 23.98
CA SER A 67 1.14 -2.80 24.19
C SER A 67 -0.13 -3.41 24.84
N SER A 68 -1.20 -2.65 25.01
CA SER A 68 -2.49 -3.14 25.51
C SER A 68 -3.52 -3.16 24.40
N ILE A 69 -4.41 -4.15 24.39
CA ILE A 69 -5.47 -4.26 23.37
C ILE A 69 -6.41 -3.05 23.50
N LEU A 70 -6.45 -2.24 22.44
CA LEU A 70 -7.41 -1.14 22.29
C LEU A 70 -8.69 -1.61 21.61
N LYS A 71 -8.56 -2.42 20.56
CA LYS A 71 -9.67 -2.97 19.79
C LYS A 71 -9.27 -4.34 19.26
N SER A 72 -10.16 -5.33 19.33
CA SER A 72 -9.91 -6.69 18.87
C SER A 72 -10.85 -7.10 17.75
N ASP A 73 -10.44 -8.14 17.01
CA ASP A 73 -11.24 -8.87 16.03
C ASP A 73 -11.88 -7.99 14.95
N ILE A 74 -11.10 -7.04 14.44
CA ILE A 74 -11.55 -6.17 13.36
C ILE A 74 -11.57 -6.99 12.05
N THR A 75 -12.74 -7.06 11.42
CA THR A 75 -12.97 -7.76 10.13
C THR A 75 -13.40 -6.81 9.01
N ALA A 76 -13.91 -5.64 9.36
CA ALA A 76 -14.45 -4.67 8.40
C ALA A 76 -13.55 -3.44 8.33
N GLY A 77 -12.78 -3.36 7.25
CA GLY A 77 -11.87 -2.25 7.01
C GLY A 77 -10.52 -2.40 7.74
N THR A 78 -9.58 -1.56 7.36
CA THR A 78 -8.20 -1.52 7.85
C THR A 78 -7.86 -0.14 8.40
N ASN A 79 -8.79 0.42 9.17
CA ASN A 79 -8.60 1.68 9.87
C ASN A 79 -9.44 1.75 11.15
N TYR A 80 -9.02 2.63 12.06
CA TYR A 80 -9.72 2.87 13.31
C TYR A 80 -9.40 4.28 13.84
N THR A 81 -10.38 4.94 14.43
CA THR A 81 -10.15 6.22 15.12
C THR A 81 -10.16 6.00 16.63
N ASP A 82 -8.99 6.13 17.25
CA ASP A 82 -8.85 6.18 18.71
C ASP A 82 -9.11 7.61 19.18
N THR A 83 -10.33 7.89 19.61
CA THR A 83 -10.76 9.24 20.03
C THR A 83 -10.08 9.72 21.32
N TYR A 84 -9.43 8.84 22.07
CA TYR A 84 -8.65 9.15 23.28
C TYR A 84 -7.15 9.11 23.04
N GLY A 85 -6.73 8.87 21.78
CA GLY A 85 -5.33 8.83 21.39
C GLY A 85 -4.64 10.18 21.58
N THR A 86 -3.40 10.16 22.06
CA THR A 86 -2.51 11.33 22.17
C THR A 86 -1.28 11.17 21.31
N SER A 87 -0.48 12.21 21.14
CA SER A 87 0.79 12.15 20.39
C SER A 87 1.85 11.24 21.02
N SER A 88 1.71 10.92 22.31
CA SER A 88 2.65 10.06 23.05
C SER A 88 2.31 8.58 23.01
N HIS A 89 1.10 8.21 22.56
CA HIS A 89 0.72 6.80 22.43
C HIS A 89 1.37 6.16 21.21
N LYS A 90 1.78 4.93 21.34
CA LYS A 90 2.28 4.11 20.21
C LYS A 90 1.29 3.00 19.90
N TYR A 91 1.24 2.63 18.61
CA TYR A 91 0.28 1.67 18.09
C TYR A 91 0.97 0.53 17.38
N GLN A 92 0.35 -0.64 17.42
CA GLN A 92 0.75 -1.84 16.67
C GLN A 92 -0.50 -2.53 16.16
N ILE A 93 -0.37 -3.26 15.07
CA ILE A 93 -1.40 -4.17 14.54
C ILE A 93 -0.95 -5.60 14.76
N VAL A 94 -1.80 -6.40 15.38
CA VAL A 94 -1.66 -7.85 15.44
C VAL A 94 -2.54 -8.45 14.36
N THR A 95 -1.95 -9.19 13.43
CA THR A 95 -2.68 -9.98 12.45
C THR A 95 -3.02 -11.34 13.05
N LYS A 96 -4.26 -11.77 12.90
CA LYS A 96 -4.71 -13.10 13.35
C LYS A 96 -5.36 -13.86 12.20
N VAL A 97 -5.11 -15.17 12.14
CA VAL A 97 -5.79 -16.10 11.25
C VAL A 97 -6.51 -17.12 12.10
N ASN A 98 -7.81 -17.30 11.89
CA ASN A 98 -8.65 -18.15 12.74
C ASN A 98 -8.55 -17.82 14.25
N GLY A 99 -8.42 -16.53 14.57
CA GLY A 99 -8.26 -16.06 15.96
C GLY A 99 -6.86 -16.26 16.56
N THR A 100 -5.93 -16.88 15.84
CA THR A 100 -4.54 -17.09 16.29
C THR A 100 -3.64 -15.97 15.76
N PRO A 101 -2.88 -15.25 16.62
CA PRO A 101 -1.90 -14.28 16.17
C PRO A 101 -0.82 -14.90 15.27
N THR A 102 -0.56 -14.29 14.12
CA THR A 102 0.44 -14.74 13.14
C THR A 102 1.54 -13.71 12.91
N ASP A 103 1.24 -12.42 13.12
CA ASP A 103 2.20 -11.33 12.93
C ASP A 103 1.85 -10.14 13.82
N THR A 104 2.86 -9.32 14.14
CA THR A 104 2.68 -8.06 14.87
C THR A 104 3.64 -7.00 14.30
N THR A 105 3.10 -5.85 13.91
CA THR A 105 3.90 -4.76 13.34
C THR A 105 4.87 -4.16 14.36
N ALA A 106 5.90 -3.45 13.85
CA ALA A 106 6.64 -2.50 14.68
C ALA A 106 5.67 -1.46 15.30
N ALA A 107 6.08 -0.87 16.42
CA ALA A 107 5.30 0.18 17.08
C ALA A 107 5.51 1.52 16.38
N VAL A 108 4.40 2.22 16.09
CA VAL A 108 4.39 3.51 15.38
C VAL A 108 3.77 4.60 16.26
N TYR A 109 4.42 5.77 16.29
CA TYR A 109 3.87 6.97 16.91
C TYR A 109 3.01 7.77 15.92
N PRO A 110 2.02 8.53 16.40
CA PRO A 110 1.22 9.39 15.55
C PRO A 110 2.04 10.50 14.88
N TRP A 111 1.86 10.66 13.58
CA TRP A 111 2.35 11.83 12.88
C TRP A 111 1.65 13.09 13.39
N ILE A 112 2.40 14.17 13.54
CA ILE A 112 1.88 15.47 14.00
C ILE A 112 0.90 16.02 12.95
N ASN A 113 1.23 15.85 11.67
CA ASN A 113 0.42 16.28 10.53
C ASN A 113 -0.29 15.09 9.87
N PRO A 114 -1.41 15.30 9.16
CA PRO A 114 -2.08 14.24 8.38
C PRO A 114 -1.34 13.91 7.06
N TYR A 115 -0.10 14.33 6.92
CA TYR A 115 0.77 14.09 5.78
C TYR A 115 2.22 13.90 6.25
N TYR A 116 2.99 13.20 5.45
CA TYR A 116 4.44 13.08 5.60
C TYR A 116 5.11 14.15 4.73
N GLN A 117 6.04 14.91 5.29
CA GLN A 117 6.82 15.89 4.54
C GLN A 117 8.23 15.34 4.31
N LEU A 118 8.52 15.02 3.04
CA LEU A 118 9.83 14.56 2.61
C LEU A 118 10.62 15.75 2.08
N HIS A 119 11.83 15.96 2.58
CA HIS A 119 12.79 16.89 1.99
C HIS A 119 13.43 16.24 0.76
N LEU A 120 13.46 16.95 -0.36
CA LEU A 120 14.08 16.48 -1.59
C LEU A 120 15.38 17.22 -1.85
N ASP A 121 16.46 16.48 -2.16
CA ASP A 121 17.76 17.04 -2.52
C ASP A 121 17.78 17.43 -4.00
N LYS A 122 17.44 18.70 -4.25
CA LYS A 122 17.35 19.22 -5.61
C LYS A 122 18.70 19.18 -6.33
N PRO A 123 18.83 18.52 -7.49
CA PRO A 123 20.06 18.55 -8.28
C PRO A 123 20.46 19.95 -8.71
N THR A 124 21.75 20.18 -8.79
CA THR A 124 22.32 21.46 -9.27
C THR A 124 22.69 21.36 -10.74
N ALA A 125 22.52 22.45 -11.47
CA ALA A 125 22.92 22.55 -12.87
C ALA A 125 23.44 23.95 -13.20
N ASN A 126 24.20 24.04 -14.30
CA ASN A 126 24.68 25.33 -14.82
C ASN A 126 23.81 25.77 -16.01
N GLY A 127 23.13 26.87 -15.88
CA GLY A 127 22.30 27.47 -16.94
C GLY A 127 20.87 26.97 -17.02
N TYR A 128 20.46 26.02 -16.20
CA TYR A 128 19.08 25.53 -16.05
C TYR A 128 18.81 25.05 -14.63
N THR A 129 17.58 24.72 -14.30
CA THR A 129 17.16 24.27 -12.96
C THR A 129 16.46 22.94 -13.06
N TYR A 130 16.19 22.31 -11.91
CA TYR A 130 15.39 21.10 -11.82
C TYR A 130 14.10 21.34 -11.05
N SER A 131 13.08 20.58 -11.39
CA SER A 131 11.85 20.44 -10.58
C SER A 131 11.49 18.97 -10.44
N PRO A 132 10.97 18.54 -9.26
CA PRO A 132 10.40 17.20 -9.14
C PRO A 132 9.19 17.12 -10.08
N ASN A 133 9.05 16.00 -10.78
CA ASN A 133 7.95 15.75 -11.69
C ASN A 133 7.17 14.52 -11.22
N ASP A 134 7.31 13.40 -11.91
CA ASP A 134 6.59 12.18 -11.56
C ASP A 134 7.23 11.49 -10.36
N CYS A 135 6.37 10.86 -9.53
CA CYS A 135 6.77 9.98 -8.44
C CYS A 135 6.16 8.60 -8.61
N SER A 136 6.88 7.57 -8.21
CA SER A 136 6.35 6.22 -8.06
C SER A 136 6.86 5.60 -6.76
N VAL A 137 6.29 4.46 -6.38
CA VAL A 137 6.68 3.71 -5.19
C VAL A 137 6.97 2.27 -5.54
N GLY A 138 7.83 1.63 -4.78
CA GLY A 138 8.15 0.21 -4.88
C GLY A 138 9.04 -0.21 -3.72
N ASP A 139 8.93 -1.46 -3.30
CA ASP A 139 9.81 -2.08 -2.32
C ASP A 139 11.04 -2.62 -3.06
N VAL A 140 12.11 -1.83 -3.14
CA VAL A 140 13.29 -2.17 -3.95
C VAL A 140 14.39 -2.87 -3.17
N ASP A 141 14.40 -2.78 -1.86
CA ASP A 141 15.35 -3.49 -1.03
C ASP A 141 14.75 -4.75 -0.37
N GLY A 142 13.44 -4.97 -0.54
CA GLY A 142 12.73 -6.17 -0.08
C GLY A 142 12.45 -6.18 1.41
N ASP A 143 12.41 -5.01 2.06
CA ASP A 143 12.19 -4.91 3.50
C ASP A 143 10.68 -4.85 3.88
N GLY A 144 9.80 -4.80 2.87
CA GLY A 144 8.35 -4.78 3.05
C GLY A 144 7.74 -3.38 3.18
N GLU A 145 8.53 -2.33 3.11
CA GLU A 145 8.09 -0.95 3.07
C GLU A 145 8.39 -0.33 1.70
N TYR A 146 7.69 0.74 1.36
CA TYR A 146 7.88 1.39 0.07
C TYR A 146 8.95 2.47 0.14
N GLU A 147 9.86 2.46 -0.85
CA GLU A 147 10.67 3.60 -1.23
C GLU A 147 9.90 4.48 -2.20
N LEU A 148 10.22 5.78 -2.19
CA LEU A 148 9.70 6.77 -3.11
C LEU A 148 10.75 7.11 -4.18
N PHE A 149 10.36 6.94 -5.45
CA PHE A 149 11.15 7.36 -6.60
C PHE A 149 10.68 8.72 -7.08
N VAL A 150 11.62 9.65 -7.20
CA VAL A 150 11.34 11.01 -7.69
C VAL A 150 12.15 11.27 -8.94
N LYS A 151 11.46 11.56 -10.04
CA LYS A 151 12.07 12.00 -11.28
C LYS A 151 12.29 13.51 -11.22
N TRP A 152 13.48 13.94 -11.61
CA TRP A 152 13.85 15.34 -11.74
C TRP A 152 13.88 15.75 -13.20
N ASP A 153 13.02 16.70 -13.58
CA ASP A 153 13.01 17.27 -14.92
C ASP A 153 13.87 18.54 -14.99
N PRO A 154 14.80 18.64 -15.96
CA PRO A 154 15.53 19.86 -16.22
C PRO A 154 14.62 20.89 -16.89
N SER A 155 14.72 22.18 -16.51
CA SER A 155 13.89 23.26 -17.04
C SER A 155 14.13 23.55 -18.54
N ASN A 156 15.19 22.99 -19.12
CA ASN A 156 15.50 23.05 -20.54
C ASN A 156 15.12 21.75 -21.29
N SER A 157 14.29 20.88 -20.69
CA SER A 157 13.80 19.68 -21.36
C SER A 157 13.04 20.03 -22.63
N LYS A 158 13.20 19.18 -23.64
CA LYS A 158 12.55 19.31 -24.94
C LYS A 158 11.89 18.00 -25.33
N ASP A 159 10.76 18.09 -26.00
CA ASP A 159 10.12 16.97 -26.67
C ASP A 159 11.00 16.45 -27.80
N ASN A 160 10.89 15.14 -28.14
CA ASN A 160 11.66 14.53 -29.23
C ASN A 160 11.42 15.17 -30.59
N SER A 161 10.33 15.92 -30.77
CA SER A 161 10.00 16.67 -31.97
C SER A 161 10.73 18.02 -32.07
N GLN A 162 11.46 18.44 -31.04
CA GLN A 162 12.13 19.73 -30.95
C GLN A 162 13.64 19.59 -30.99
N ASP A 163 14.28 20.39 -31.81
CA ASP A 163 15.75 20.49 -31.82
C ASP A 163 16.28 21.15 -30.54
N GLY A 164 17.43 20.66 -30.07
CA GLY A 164 18.16 21.25 -28.98
C GLY A 164 18.70 20.25 -27.97
N VAL A 165 19.40 20.75 -26.96
CA VAL A 165 19.99 19.94 -25.90
C VAL A 165 19.10 20.00 -24.66
N THR A 166 18.77 18.82 -24.14
CA THR A 166 18.10 18.64 -22.85
C THR A 166 19.13 18.31 -21.78
N GLY A 167 19.00 18.88 -20.60
CA GLY A 167 19.78 18.49 -19.42
C GLY A 167 19.54 17.03 -19.03
N ASN A 168 20.43 16.48 -18.21
CA ASN A 168 20.25 15.13 -17.71
C ASN A 168 18.98 15.03 -16.88
N VAL A 169 18.24 13.92 -17.03
CA VAL A 169 17.17 13.53 -16.12
C VAL A 169 17.78 12.71 -15.00
N TYR A 170 17.41 13.00 -13.76
CA TYR A 170 17.79 12.21 -12.60
C TYR A 170 16.58 11.47 -12.05
N LEU A 171 16.86 10.34 -11.42
CA LEU A 171 15.89 9.53 -10.68
C LEU A 171 16.49 9.25 -9.31
N ASP A 172 15.90 9.84 -8.28
CA ASP A 172 16.29 9.62 -6.90
C ASP A 172 15.37 8.62 -6.23
N CYS A 173 15.93 7.82 -5.32
CA CYS A 173 15.20 6.88 -4.49
C CYS A 173 15.32 7.33 -3.03
N TYR A 174 14.20 7.53 -2.36
CA TYR A 174 14.14 7.94 -0.97
C TYR A 174 13.56 6.84 -0.11
N LYS A 175 14.31 6.39 0.89
CA LYS A 175 13.79 5.55 1.95
C LYS A 175 13.05 6.41 2.96
N ILE A 176 11.86 5.97 3.36
CA ILE A 176 11.00 6.72 4.28
C ILE A 176 10.96 5.99 5.62
N ASP A 177 11.34 6.67 6.69
CA ASP A 177 11.13 6.14 8.03
C ASP A 177 9.71 6.44 8.51
N TRP A 178 8.82 5.50 8.27
CA TRP A 178 7.41 5.60 8.64
C TRP A 178 7.17 5.61 10.16
N THR A 179 8.17 5.23 10.96
CA THR A 179 8.06 5.18 12.43
C THR A 179 8.25 6.54 13.09
N GLN A 180 8.87 7.48 12.39
CA GLN A 180 9.25 8.82 12.87
C GLN A 180 8.17 9.85 12.49
N GLY A 181 7.11 9.92 13.21
CA GLY A 181 6.09 10.98 13.26
C GLY A 181 6.10 12.14 12.25
N GLY A 182 6.25 11.91 10.94
CA GLY A 182 6.00 12.91 9.89
C GLY A 182 7.09 13.96 9.63
N THR A 183 8.27 13.82 10.22
CA THR A 183 9.46 14.60 9.85
C THR A 183 10.56 13.64 9.46
N GLY A 184 10.60 13.28 8.16
CA GLY A 184 11.65 12.42 7.64
C GLY A 184 13.00 13.10 7.63
N THR A 185 13.99 12.42 8.14
CA THR A 185 15.39 12.63 7.74
C THR A 185 15.68 11.62 6.62
N THR A 186 16.15 12.10 5.51
CA THR A 186 16.71 11.29 4.42
C THR A 186 17.99 10.62 4.87
#